data_789cd47a09545deb629d44c844077762
#
_entry.id   789cd47a09545deb629d44c844077762
#
_cell.length_a   1.000
_cell.length_b   1.000
_cell.length_c   1.000
_cell.angle_alpha   90.00
_cell.angle_beta   90.00
_cell.angle_gamma   90.00
#
_symmetry.space_group_name_H-M   'P 1'
#
loop_
_entity.id
_entity.type
_entity.pdbx_description
1 polymer ?
#
loop_
_entity_poly.entity_id
_entity_poly.type
_entity_poly.pdbx_seq_one_letter_code
_entity_poly.pdbx_strand_id
1 'polypeptide(L)'
;CTQQYEYHYDPKSDDEITLKAKANHRDSSQAARVGTNVHNALEHWRKPDADGKTGKLTFDRLMEYYEKENSISEVDFQFYEDGERMLTRWFDRRGRQPVRIIDTERGFGTHRSPYKLSNGTPVFGFIDAILEHRDGTIELLDYKTQRADITQAEADNSIQAGIYLAVAREWWPEKKIKFSFDLLRYGVVSTTWSDEKIDSFKDWLKTQYEWISKIEKGNPTIGDGCKWCAFADLCPKAQELMQKGAWDLLDPTMGEDLDEMLTELATIKASKQMLDRRQRSIDAHLKNNVFD
;
A
#
# COMPACT_ATOMS: atom_id res chain seq x y z
N CYS A 1 -2.17 -9.91 10.55
CA CYS A 1 -3.35 -10.46 11.22
C CYS A 1 -3.97 -11.56 10.35
N THR A 2 -3.91 -12.82 10.81
CA THR A 2 -4.41 -13.97 10.05
C THR A 2 -5.94 -13.99 9.91
N GLN A 3 -6.68 -13.40 10.85
CA GLN A 3 -8.13 -13.21 10.73
C GLN A 3 -8.50 -12.31 9.55
N GLN A 4 -7.75 -11.22 9.32
CA GLN A 4 -7.96 -10.36 8.16
C GLN A 4 -7.69 -11.11 6.86
N TYR A 5 -6.64 -11.96 6.85
CA TYR A 5 -6.33 -12.80 5.70
C TYR A 5 -7.47 -13.79 5.40
N GLU A 6 -8.02 -14.48 6.42
CA GLU A 6 -9.16 -15.38 6.30
C GLU A 6 -10.36 -14.66 5.68
N TYR A 7 -10.77 -13.51 6.23
CA TYR A 7 -11.88 -12.73 5.69
C TYR A 7 -11.68 -12.27 4.26
N HIS A 8 -10.44 -11.97 3.85
CA HIS A 8 -10.16 -11.54 2.48
C HIS A 8 -10.16 -12.68 1.47
N TYR A 9 -9.58 -13.82 1.83
CA TYR A 9 -9.15 -14.82 0.86
C TYR A 9 -9.79 -16.20 1.03
N ASP A 10 -10.36 -16.54 2.20
CA ASP A 10 -11.08 -17.80 2.38
C ASP A 10 -12.53 -17.66 1.86
N PRO A 11 -12.92 -18.42 0.81
CA PRO A 11 -14.30 -18.40 0.31
C PRO A 11 -15.34 -18.84 1.35
N LYS A 12 -14.95 -19.62 2.38
CA LYS A 12 -15.83 -20.01 3.47
C LYS A 12 -16.25 -18.83 4.35
N SER A 13 -15.50 -17.73 4.31
CA SER A 13 -15.80 -16.48 5.01
C SER A 13 -16.67 -15.52 4.19
N ASP A 14 -17.12 -15.91 2.99
CA ASP A 14 -17.91 -15.07 2.08
C ASP A 14 -19.41 -15.10 2.46
N ASP A 15 -19.73 -14.72 3.70
CA ASP A 15 -21.11 -14.37 4.08
C ASP A 15 -21.49 -12.96 3.61
N GLU A 16 -22.76 -12.61 3.66
CA GLU A 16 -23.28 -11.31 3.21
C GLU A 16 -22.58 -10.13 3.90
N ILE A 17 -22.30 -10.24 5.20
CA ILE A 17 -21.69 -9.17 6.01
C ILE A 17 -20.23 -8.99 5.62
N THR A 18 -19.50 -10.09 5.46
CA THR A 18 -18.09 -10.06 5.03
C THR A 18 -17.95 -9.54 3.59
N LEU A 19 -18.82 -9.93 2.68
CA LEU A 19 -18.87 -9.42 1.31
C LEU A 19 -19.16 -7.91 1.29
N LYS A 20 -20.08 -7.43 2.14
CA LYS A 20 -20.36 -6.01 2.29
C LYS A 20 -19.18 -5.24 2.86
N ALA A 21 -18.46 -5.80 3.84
CA ALA A 21 -17.24 -5.20 4.37
C ALA A 21 -16.13 -5.13 3.31
N LYS A 22 -15.96 -6.17 2.47
CA LYS A 22 -15.04 -6.17 1.32
C LYS A 22 -15.41 -5.08 0.31
N ALA A 23 -16.70 -4.90 0.02
CA ALA A 23 -17.19 -3.88 -0.91
C ALA A 23 -16.96 -2.47 -0.36
N ASN A 24 -17.29 -2.22 0.90
CA ASN A 24 -17.11 -0.93 1.56
C ASN A 24 -15.64 -0.51 1.68
N HIS A 25 -14.72 -1.47 1.73
CA HIS A 25 -13.28 -1.16 1.73
C HIS A 25 -12.79 -0.55 0.41
N ARG A 26 -13.51 -0.82 -0.69
CA ARG A 26 -13.23 -0.24 -2.01
C ARG A 26 -13.82 1.16 -2.18
N ASP A 27 -14.71 1.57 -1.27
CA ASP A 27 -15.27 2.92 -1.31
C ASP A 27 -14.22 3.92 -0.80
N SER A 28 -13.51 4.47 -1.78
CA SER A 28 -12.33 5.27 -1.55
C SER A 28 -12.71 6.65 -1.04
N SER A 29 -12.08 7.08 0.04
CA SER A 29 -12.06 8.49 0.44
C SER A 29 -11.59 9.36 -0.74
N GLN A 30 -11.98 10.64 -0.76
CA GLN A 30 -11.49 11.62 -1.75
C GLN A 30 -9.96 11.58 -1.92
N ALA A 31 -9.22 11.42 -0.80
CA ALA A 31 -7.76 11.31 -0.82
C ALA A 31 -7.28 10.06 -1.58
N ALA A 32 -7.99 8.93 -1.47
CA ALA A 32 -7.64 7.70 -2.20
C ALA A 32 -7.96 7.83 -3.70
N ARG A 33 -9.07 8.49 -4.06
CA ARG A 33 -9.41 8.80 -5.46
C ARG A 33 -8.32 9.67 -6.11
N VAL A 34 -7.90 10.73 -5.43
CA VAL A 34 -6.77 11.56 -5.90
C VAL A 34 -5.50 10.74 -6.07
N GLY A 35 -5.20 9.84 -5.11
CA GLY A 35 -4.08 8.92 -5.25
C GLY A 35 -4.16 8.10 -6.54
N THR A 36 -5.31 7.48 -6.81
CA THR A 36 -5.55 6.71 -8.03
C THR A 36 -5.42 7.58 -9.29
N ASN A 37 -6.02 8.77 -9.30
CA ASN A 37 -5.96 9.68 -10.46
C ASN A 37 -4.54 10.13 -10.77
N VAL A 38 -3.75 10.39 -9.74
CA VAL A 38 -2.32 10.76 -9.87
C VAL A 38 -1.50 9.58 -10.44
N HIS A 39 -1.72 8.35 -9.95
CA HIS A 39 -1.07 7.15 -10.48
C HIS A 39 -1.43 6.93 -11.96
N ASN A 40 -2.72 6.95 -12.30
CA ASN A 40 -3.20 6.79 -13.66
C ASN A 40 -2.62 7.85 -14.60
N ALA A 41 -2.57 9.11 -14.16
CA ALA A 41 -1.99 10.19 -14.95
C ALA A 41 -0.49 9.95 -15.23
N LEU A 42 0.28 9.51 -14.23
CA LEU A 42 1.70 9.20 -14.38
C LEU A 42 1.92 7.95 -15.26
N GLU A 43 1.08 6.93 -15.14
CA GLU A 43 1.10 5.76 -16.02
C GLU A 43 0.93 6.18 -17.46
N HIS A 44 -0.21 6.84 -17.78
CA HIS A 44 -0.53 7.26 -19.15
C HIS A 44 0.51 8.22 -19.73
N TRP A 45 1.04 9.12 -18.90
CA TRP A 45 2.06 10.05 -19.32
C TRP A 45 3.38 9.37 -19.70
N ARG A 46 3.77 8.30 -18.98
CA ARG A 46 4.99 7.53 -19.24
C ARG A 46 4.82 6.39 -20.22
N LYS A 47 3.59 5.96 -20.48
CA LYS A 47 3.31 4.77 -21.29
C LYS A 47 3.93 4.87 -22.69
N PRO A 48 4.81 3.93 -23.05
CA PRO A 48 5.30 3.83 -24.42
C PRO A 48 4.14 3.48 -25.37
N ASP A 49 4.22 3.97 -26.60
CA ASP A 49 3.35 3.53 -27.69
C ASP A 49 3.66 2.07 -28.12
N ALA A 50 2.91 1.56 -29.08
CA ALA A 50 3.10 0.21 -29.61
C ALA A 50 4.51 -0.04 -30.21
N ASP A 51 5.19 1.04 -30.63
CA ASP A 51 6.56 1.00 -31.17
C ASP A 51 7.63 1.16 -30.05
N GLY A 52 7.22 1.20 -28.79
CA GLY A 52 8.09 1.41 -27.64
C GLY A 52 8.62 2.84 -27.51
N LYS A 53 8.01 3.80 -28.20
CA LYS A 53 8.36 5.22 -28.12
C LYS A 53 7.42 5.91 -27.14
N THR A 54 8.00 6.71 -26.26
CA THR A 54 7.22 7.66 -25.44
C THR A 54 7.02 8.95 -26.23
N GLY A 55 5.79 9.43 -26.25
CA GLY A 55 5.49 10.78 -26.78
C GLY A 55 6.25 11.87 -26.04
N LYS A 56 6.05 13.14 -26.42
CA LYS A 56 6.66 14.26 -25.69
C LYS A 56 6.17 14.26 -24.23
N LEU A 57 7.10 14.09 -23.31
CA LEU A 57 6.86 14.09 -21.87
C LEU A 57 6.84 15.55 -21.35
N THR A 58 5.76 16.29 -21.65
CA THR A 58 5.57 17.67 -21.19
C THR A 58 4.68 17.71 -19.95
N PHE A 59 4.77 18.79 -19.19
CA PHE A 59 3.90 19.03 -18.03
C PHE A 59 2.43 19.17 -18.45
N ASP A 60 2.16 19.92 -19.53
CA ASP A 60 0.80 20.12 -20.03
C ASP A 60 0.11 18.79 -20.34
N ARG A 61 0.83 17.85 -21.00
CA ARG A 61 0.30 16.52 -21.28
C ARG A 61 0.05 15.71 -20.00
N LEU A 62 0.89 15.86 -18.97
CA LEU A 62 0.66 15.21 -17.67
C LEU A 62 -0.63 15.74 -17.04
N MET A 63 -0.84 17.06 -17.09
CA MET A 63 -2.04 17.68 -16.55
C MET A 63 -3.29 17.32 -17.35
N GLU A 64 -3.23 17.19 -18.68
CA GLU A 64 -4.35 16.69 -19.49
C GLU A 64 -4.82 15.30 -19.05
N TYR A 65 -3.90 14.38 -18.77
CA TYR A 65 -4.25 13.07 -18.21
C TYR A 65 -4.86 13.19 -16.82
N TYR A 66 -4.30 14.02 -15.96
CA TYR A 66 -4.80 14.20 -14.60
C TYR A 66 -6.22 14.80 -14.60
N GLU A 67 -6.49 15.79 -15.42
CA GLU A 67 -7.82 16.40 -15.61
C GLU A 67 -8.84 15.38 -16.10
N LYS A 68 -8.43 14.54 -17.06
CA LYS A 68 -9.29 13.47 -17.58
C LYS A 68 -9.68 12.47 -16.47
N GLU A 69 -8.75 12.01 -15.67
CA GLU A 69 -9.03 11.10 -14.56
C GLU A 69 -9.96 11.73 -13.52
N ASN A 70 -9.76 13.01 -13.19
CA ASN A 70 -10.60 13.71 -12.22
C ASN A 70 -12.03 13.94 -12.75
N SER A 71 -12.20 14.19 -14.05
CA SER A 71 -13.54 14.32 -14.65
C SER A 71 -14.38 13.05 -14.54
N ILE A 72 -13.74 11.89 -14.44
CA ILE A 72 -14.41 10.59 -14.29
C ILE A 72 -14.72 10.29 -12.82
N SER A 73 -13.86 10.71 -11.89
CA SER A 73 -13.91 10.30 -10.48
C SER A 73 -14.62 11.30 -9.56
N GLU A 74 -15.04 12.47 -10.07
CA GLU A 74 -15.76 13.51 -9.33
C GLU A 74 -15.07 13.88 -8.01
N VAL A 75 -13.82 14.34 -8.11
CA VAL A 75 -13.03 14.74 -6.96
C VAL A 75 -13.31 16.20 -6.61
N ASP A 76 -13.49 16.51 -5.30
CA ASP A 76 -13.66 17.88 -4.81
C ASP A 76 -12.46 18.75 -5.14
N PHE A 77 -12.69 20.05 -5.40
CA PHE A 77 -11.68 21.01 -5.85
C PHE A 77 -10.41 21.04 -4.97
N GLN A 78 -10.58 21.05 -3.65
CA GLN A 78 -9.44 21.06 -2.72
C GLN A 78 -8.54 19.81 -2.83
N PHE A 79 -9.12 18.66 -3.17
CA PHE A 79 -8.40 17.43 -3.38
C PHE A 79 -7.76 17.38 -4.77
N TYR A 80 -8.44 17.97 -5.77
CA TYR A 80 -7.88 18.18 -7.10
C TYR A 80 -6.60 19.00 -7.03
N GLU A 81 -6.63 20.17 -6.38
CA GLU A 81 -5.44 21.02 -6.20
C GLU A 81 -4.30 20.31 -5.46
N ASP A 82 -4.62 19.42 -4.50
CA ASP A 82 -3.60 18.65 -3.78
C ASP A 82 -2.86 17.70 -4.72
N GLY A 83 -3.58 17.04 -5.64
CA GLY A 83 -3.00 16.20 -6.69
C GLY A 83 -2.16 16.98 -7.70
N GLU A 84 -2.66 18.14 -8.15
CA GLU A 84 -1.94 19.05 -9.04
C GLU A 84 -0.60 19.50 -8.43
N ARG A 85 -0.61 19.89 -7.15
CA ARG A 85 0.62 20.23 -6.40
C ARG A 85 1.61 19.06 -6.32
N MET A 86 1.13 17.83 -6.14
CA MET A 86 1.97 16.63 -6.14
C MET A 86 2.63 16.43 -7.51
N LEU A 87 1.86 16.49 -8.59
CA LEU A 87 2.35 16.31 -9.95
C LEU A 87 3.32 17.39 -10.38
N THR A 88 3.05 18.66 -10.03
CA THR A 88 3.96 19.78 -10.29
C THR A 88 5.32 19.55 -9.64
N ARG A 89 5.36 19.26 -8.35
CA ARG A 89 6.60 18.97 -7.61
C ARG A 89 7.35 17.77 -8.17
N TRP A 90 6.60 16.74 -8.52
CA TRP A 90 7.16 15.54 -9.11
C TRP A 90 7.77 15.81 -10.48
N PHE A 91 7.07 16.55 -11.35
CA PHE A 91 7.54 16.89 -12.70
C PHE A 91 8.82 17.72 -12.66
N ASP A 92 8.90 18.73 -11.79
CA ASP A 92 10.10 19.55 -11.60
C ASP A 92 11.31 18.71 -11.18
N ARG A 93 11.08 17.69 -10.35
CA ARG A 93 12.13 16.81 -9.81
C ARG A 93 12.52 15.70 -10.78
N ARG A 94 11.55 15.06 -11.42
CA ARG A 94 11.77 13.82 -12.19
C ARG A 94 11.25 13.83 -13.61
N GLY A 95 10.33 14.69 -13.96
CA GLY A 95 9.68 14.70 -15.28
C GLY A 95 10.63 14.92 -16.46
N ARG A 96 11.78 15.54 -16.19
CA ARG A 96 12.80 15.84 -17.21
C ARG A 96 14.04 14.94 -17.13
N GLN A 97 14.04 13.91 -16.30
CA GLN A 97 15.19 13.03 -16.18
C GLN A 97 15.37 12.22 -17.46
N PRO A 98 16.61 12.12 -17.97
CA PRO A 98 16.90 11.37 -19.19
C PRO A 98 17.02 9.86 -18.86
N VAL A 99 15.88 9.20 -18.77
CA VAL A 99 15.74 7.76 -18.52
C VAL A 99 14.98 7.10 -19.67
N ARG A 100 15.27 5.83 -19.93
CA ARG A 100 14.45 5.01 -20.82
C ARG A 100 13.34 4.36 -20.01
N ILE A 101 12.10 4.57 -20.39
CA ILE A 101 10.96 3.88 -19.80
C ILE A 101 10.90 2.49 -20.39
N ILE A 102 10.99 1.46 -19.55
CA ILE A 102 10.87 0.06 -19.96
C ILE A 102 9.39 -0.32 -19.99
N ASP A 103 8.67 0.00 -18.90
CA ASP A 103 7.26 -0.35 -18.76
C ASP A 103 6.58 0.51 -17.71
N THR A 104 5.25 0.53 -17.71
CA THR A 104 4.40 1.13 -16.68
C THR A 104 3.32 0.13 -16.29
N GLU A 105 2.92 0.12 -15.01
CA GLU A 105 1.94 -0.81 -14.44
C GLU A 105 2.23 -2.28 -14.81
N ARG A 106 3.51 -2.64 -14.75
CA ARG A 106 3.92 -4.01 -15.11
C ARG A 106 3.51 -5.00 -14.05
N GLY A 107 2.53 -5.85 -14.41
CA GLY A 107 2.09 -6.94 -13.57
C GLY A 107 3.09 -8.10 -13.52
N PHE A 108 3.24 -8.70 -12.34
CA PHE A 108 3.91 -10.00 -12.14
C PHE A 108 2.93 -10.95 -11.46
N GLY A 109 2.15 -11.65 -12.26
CA GLY A 109 1.12 -12.55 -11.79
C GLY A 109 -0.17 -11.87 -11.31
N THR A 110 -1.10 -12.69 -10.85
CA THR A 110 -2.38 -12.31 -10.25
C THR A 110 -2.66 -13.21 -9.05
N HIS A 111 -3.64 -12.87 -8.22
CA HIS A 111 -4.07 -13.73 -7.12
C HIS A 111 -4.43 -15.16 -7.59
N ARG A 112 -5.03 -15.31 -8.77
CA ARG A 112 -5.41 -16.63 -9.33
C ARG A 112 -4.28 -17.33 -10.07
N SER A 113 -3.31 -16.58 -10.55
CA SER A 113 -2.13 -17.07 -11.30
C SER A 113 -0.90 -16.27 -10.88
N PRO A 114 -0.38 -16.53 -9.67
CA PRO A 114 0.75 -15.79 -9.15
C PRO A 114 2.04 -16.11 -9.91
N TYR A 115 2.94 -15.14 -9.95
CA TYR A 115 4.32 -15.37 -10.35
C TYR A 115 5.00 -16.25 -9.29
N LYS A 116 5.76 -17.24 -9.73
CA LYS A 116 6.52 -18.10 -8.83
C LYS A 116 7.98 -17.70 -8.86
N LEU A 117 8.49 -17.23 -7.75
CA LEU A 117 9.92 -17.01 -7.56
C LEU A 117 10.70 -18.34 -7.72
N SER A 118 11.99 -18.26 -7.98
CA SER A 118 12.88 -19.42 -8.19
C SER A 118 12.83 -20.45 -7.07
N ASN A 119 12.55 -20.03 -5.83
CA ASN A 119 12.34 -20.93 -4.68
C ASN A 119 10.90 -21.49 -4.58
N GLY A 120 10.04 -21.22 -5.57
CA GLY A 120 8.65 -21.68 -5.64
C GLY A 120 7.62 -20.82 -4.90
N THR A 121 8.03 -19.76 -4.22
CA THR A 121 7.12 -18.87 -3.48
C THR A 121 6.23 -18.08 -4.44
N PRO A 122 4.89 -18.13 -4.29
CA PRO A 122 3.98 -17.37 -5.11
C PRO A 122 3.93 -15.91 -4.67
N VAL A 123 4.06 -15.00 -5.62
CA VAL A 123 3.92 -13.55 -5.42
C VAL A 123 3.12 -12.94 -6.56
N PHE A 124 2.45 -11.83 -6.32
CA PHE A 124 1.80 -11.05 -7.37
C PHE A 124 1.79 -9.56 -7.03
N GLY A 125 1.69 -8.74 -8.03
CA GLY A 125 1.64 -7.28 -7.86
C GLY A 125 1.85 -6.56 -9.19
N PHE A 126 1.93 -5.24 -9.08
CA PHE A 126 2.17 -4.33 -10.19
C PHE A 126 3.30 -3.37 -9.81
N ILE A 127 4.18 -3.08 -10.73
CA ILE A 127 5.24 -2.09 -10.57
C ILE A 127 4.82 -0.86 -11.36
N ASP A 128 4.64 0.27 -10.67
CA ASP A 128 4.07 1.49 -11.27
C ASP A 128 4.90 1.99 -12.46
N ALA A 129 6.23 1.97 -12.36
CA ALA A 129 7.10 2.25 -13.50
C ALA A 129 8.44 1.53 -13.39
N ILE A 130 8.97 1.12 -14.53
CA ILE A 130 10.30 0.51 -14.66
C ILE A 130 11.13 1.36 -15.61
N LEU A 131 12.25 1.87 -15.09
CA LEU A 131 13.13 2.77 -15.81
C LEU A 131 14.52 2.16 -15.97
N GLU A 132 15.17 2.44 -17.10
CA GLU A 132 16.59 2.17 -17.28
C GLU A 132 17.36 3.49 -17.34
N HIS A 133 18.32 3.62 -16.44
CA HIS A 133 19.24 4.75 -16.39
C HIS A 133 20.36 4.62 -17.44
N ARG A 134 21.07 5.71 -17.72
CA ARG A 134 22.17 5.73 -18.69
C ARG A 134 23.31 4.77 -18.36
N ASP A 135 23.51 4.47 -17.08
CA ASP A 135 24.52 3.52 -16.59
C ASP A 135 24.04 2.05 -16.64
N GLY A 136 22.85 1.81 -17.18
CA GLY A 136 22.25 0.48 -17.30
C GLY A 136 21.53 0.00 -16.03
N THR A 137 21.48 0.81 -14.98
CA THR A 137 20.72 0.49 -13.74
C THR A 137 19.23 0.46 -14.02
N ILE A 138 18.54 -0.60 -13.59
CA ILE A 138 17.08 -0.72 -13.61
C ILE A 138 16.54 -0.13 -12.31
N GLU A 139 15.64 0.82 -12.43
CA GLU A 139 14.92 1.40 -11.30
C GLU A 139 13.45 0.98 -11.36
N LEU A 140 12.98 0.39 -10.26
CA LEU A 140 11.59 0.05 -10.03
C LEU A 140 10.99 1.18 -9.19
N LEU A 141 9.95 1.83 -9.71
CA LEU A 141 9.28 2.92 -9.02
C LEU A 141 7.95 2.45 -8.44
N ASP A 142 7.66 2.95 -7.26
CA ASP A 142 6.36 2.89 -6.62
C ASP A 142 5.99 4.30 -6.17
N TYR A 143 4.91 4.85 -6.71
CA TYR A 143 4.44 6.19 -6.40
C TYR A 143 3.65 6.21 -5.10
N LYS A 144 3.94 7.18 -4.25
CA LYS A 144 3.26 7.35 -2.96
C LYS A 144 2.67 8.76 -2.84
N THR A 145 1.36 8.83 -2.71
CA THR A 145 0.59 10.08 -2.50
C THR A 145 0.28 10.34 -1.04
N GLN A 146 0.70 9.45 -0.14
CA GLN A 146 0.46 9.55 1.30
C GLN A 146 1.08 10.81 1.91
N ARG A 147 0.53 11.23 3.07
CA ARG A 147 1.04 12.38 3.84
C ARG A 147 2.16 12.03 4.81
N ALA A 148 2.35 10.75 5.11
CA ALA A 148 3.48 10.29 5.91
C ALA A 148 4.72 10.12 5.03
N ASP A 149 5.86 10.51 5.56
CA ASP A 149 7.17 10.25 4.93
C ASP A 149 7.56 8.79 5.11
N ILE A 150 8.52 8.32 4.33
CA ILE A 150 9.14 7.00 4.45
C ILE A 150 10.62 7.24 4.74
N THR A 151 11.09 6.73 5.86
CA THR A 151 12.50 6.80 6.23
C THR A 151 13.34 5.82 5.41
N GLN A 152 14.66 6.05 5.34
CA GLN A 152 15.58 5.12 4.69
C GLN A 152 15.51 3.72 5.32
N ALA A 153 15.42 3.64 6.66
CA ALA A 153 15.31 2.37 7.38
C ALA A 153 14.03 1.60 7.02
N GLU A 154 12.90 2.29 6.85
CA GLU A 154 11.64 1.68 6.39
C GLU A 154 11.77 1.18 4.95
N ALA A 155 12.39 1.95 4.06
CA ALA A 155 12.63 1.53 2.68
C ALA A 155 13.55 0.31 2.60
N ASP A 156 14.64 0.31 3.40
CA ASP A 156 15.62 -0.78 3.42
C ASP A 156 15.06 -2.09 3.99
N ASN A 157 13.98 -2.03 4.77
CA ASN A 157 13.32 -3.19 5.36
C ASN A 157 11.90 -3.44 4.82
N SER A 158 11.53 -2.77 3.73
CA SER A 158 10.21 -2.89 3.14
C SER A 158 9.98 -4.26 2.49
N ILE A 159 8.89 -4.93 2.88
CA ILE A 159 8.45 -6.17 2.24
C ILE A 159 8.12 -5.92 0.76
N GLN A 160 7.49 -4.80 0.43
CA GLN A 160 7.16 -4.42 -0.94
C GLN A 160 8.44 -4.28 -1.78
N ALA A 161 9.43 -3.55 -1.28
CA ALA A 161 10.73 -3.42 -1.94
C ALA A 161 11.39 -4.79 -2.13
N GLY A 162 11.36 -5.65 -1.13
CA GLY A 162 11.91 -7.01 -1.21
C GLY A 162 11.27 -7.86 -2.27
N ILE A 163 9.93 -7.87 -2.38
CA ILE A 163 9.20 -8.61 -3.41
C ILE A 163 9.58 -8.09 -4.80
N TYR A 164 9.57 -6.77 -5.01
CA TYR A 164 9.86 -6.17 -6.31
C TYR A 164 11.32 -6.41 -6.73
N LEU A 165 12.27 -6.28 -5.80
CA LEU A 165 13.68 -6.57 -6.05
C LEU A 165 13.91 -8.06 -6.36
N ALA A 166 13.23 -8.98 -5.65
CA ALA A 166 13.33 -10.41 -5.92
C ALA A 166 12.82 -10.76 -7.32
N VAL A 167 11.65 -10.26 -7.72
CA VAL A 167 11.09 -10.45 -9.07
C VAL A 167 11.99 -9.84 -10.14
N ALA A 168 12.45 -8.61 -9.92
CA ALA A 168 13.29 -7.91 -10.90
C ALA A 168 14.66 -8.56 -11.05
N ARG A 169 15.24 -9.14 -9.98
CA ARG A 169 16.49 -9.90 -10.07
C ARG A 169 16.36 -11.12 -10.98
N GLU A 170 15.19 -11.78 -10.98
CA GLU A 170 14.94 -12.90 -11.88
C GLU A 170 14.73 -12.46 -13.33
N TRP A 171 14.15 -11.28 -13.54
CA TRP A 171 13.99 -10.73 -14.90
C TRP A 171 15.30 -10.18 -15.49
N TRP A 172 16.17 -9.65 -14.65
CA TRP A 172 17.45 -9.02 -15.07
C TRP A 172 18.61 -9.44 -14.14
N PRO A 173 19.07 -10.71 -14.24
CA PRO A 173 20.07 -11.25 -13.32
C PRO A 173 21.41 -10.49 -13.34
N GLU A 174 21.78 -9.92 -14.49
CA GLU A 174 23.07 -9.24 -14.68
C GLU A 174 23.00 -7.71 -14.50
N LYS A 175 21.83 -7.15 -14.25
CA LYS A 175 21.66 -5.69 -14.10
C LYS A 175 21.81 -5.25 -12.65
N LYS A 176 22.26 -4.02 -12.48
CA LYS A 176 22.07 -3.33 -11.21
C LYS A 176 20.60 -2.97 -11.07
N ILE A 177 20.01 -3.29 -9.94
CA ILE A 177 18.60 -3.03 -9.68
C ILE A 177 18.48 -2.19 -8.42
N LYS A 178 17.64 -1.16 -8.47
CA LYS A 178 17.24 -0.38 -7.32
C LYS A 178 15.72 -0.26 -7.28
N PHE A 179 15.17 -0.24 -6.09
CA PHE A 179 13.78 0.08 -5.82
C PHE A 179 13.68 1.49 -5.23
N SER A 180 12.67 2.24 -5.63
CA SER A 180 12.46 3.62 -5.16
C SER A 180 10.99 3.86 -4.81
N PHE A 181 10.74 4.28 -3.58
CA PHE A 181 9.51 4.97 -3.24
C PHE A 181 9.60 6.41 -3.74
N ASP A 182 8.77 6.78 -4.70
CA ASP A 182 8.66 8.15 -5.18
C ASP A 182 7.53 8.85 -4.42
N LEU A 183 7.89 9.50 -3.32
CA LEU A 183 6.99 10.24 -2.46
C LEU A 183 6.65 11.56 -3.14
N LEU A 184 5.51 11.65 -3.80
CA LEU A 184 5.16 12.78 -4.66
C LEU A 184 5.14 14.11 -3.90
N ARG A 185 4.91 14.08 -2.59
CA ARG A 185 4.92 15.26 -1.72
C ARG A 185 6.31 15.66 -1.24
N TYR A 186 7.24 14.71 -1.13
CA TYR A 186 8.50 14.93 -0.40
C TYR A 186 9.74 14.73 -1.24
N GLY A 187 9.91 13.55 -1.82
CA GLY A 187 11.14 13.20 -2.52
C GLY A 187 11.19 11.73 -2.90
N VAL A 188 12.38 11.22 -3.09
CA VAL A 188 12.61 9.82 -3.44
C VAL A 188 13.45 9.16 -2.37
N VAL A 189 13.00 8.02 -1.88
CA VAL A 189 13.77 7.16 -0.99
C VAL A 189 14.03 5.85 -1.72
N SER A 190 15.30 5.53 -1.93
CA SER A 190 15.70 4.37 -2.73
C SER A 190 16.44 3.35 -1.89
N THR A 191 16.27 2.07 -2.24
CA THR A 191 17.04 0.98 -1.64
C THR A 191 17.59 0.04 -2.71
N THR A 192 18.72 -0.55 -2.40
CA THR A 192 19.36 -1.63 -3.19
C THR A 192 19.70 -2.76 -2.25
N TRP A 193 19.46 -3.99 -2.67
CA TRP A 193 19.78 -5.16 -1.86
C TRP A 193 20.85 -6.00 -2.57
N SER A 194 21.75 -6.59 -1.80
CA SER A 194 22.68 -7.60 -2.31
C SER A 194 21.92 -8.89 -2.67
N ASP A 195 22.53 -9.73 -3.47
CA ASP A 195 21.94 -11.01 -3.86
C ASP A 195 21.71 -11.91 -2.64
N GLU A 196 22.61 -11.90 -1.65
CA GLU A 196 22.47 -12.64 -0.40
C GLU A 196 21.26 -12.15 0.42
N LYS A 197 21.00 -10.83 0.44
CA LYS A 197 19.83 -10.28 1.12
C LYS A 197 18.54 -10.66 0.41
N ILE A 198 18.54 -10.64 -0.93
CA ILE A 198 17.38 -11.04 -1.74
C ILE A 198 17.08 -12.53 -1.51
N ASP A 199 18.09 -13.40 -1.51
CA ASP A 199 17.91 -14.83 -1.30
C ASP A 199 17.42 -15.14 0.12
N SER A 200 17.99 -14.51 1.13
CA SER A 200 17.52 -14.61 2.52
C SER A 200 16.07 -14.14 2.66
N PHE A 201 15.68 -13.09 1.94
CA PHE A 201 14.29 -12.62 1.93
C PHE A 201 13.34 -13.58 1.22
N LYS A 202 13.74 -14.20 0.10
CA LYS A 202 12.94 -15.23 -0.57
C LYS A 202 12.69 -16.42 0.36
N ASP A 203 13.69 -16.87 1.12
CA ASP A 203 13.56 -17.99 2.07
C ASP A 203 12.64 -17.62 3.24
N TRP A 204 12.78 -16.41 3.76
CA TRP A 204 11.87 -15.89 4.77
C TRP A 204 10.44 -15.82 4.21
N LEU A 205 10.24 -15.30 3.00
CA LEU A 205 8.93 -15.17 2.36
C LEU A 205 8.28 -16.56 2.15
N LYS A 206 9.08 -17.57 1.74
CA LYS A 206 8.63 -18.95 1.62
C LYS A 206 8.14 -19.50 2.95
N THR A 207 8.91 -19.27 4.01
CA THR A 207 8.53 -19.69 5.37
C THR A 207 7.22 -19.03 5.81
N GLN A 208 7.03 -17.72 5.54
CA GLN A 208 5.78 -17.04 5.84
C GLN A 208 4.60 -17.60 5.04
N TYR A 209 4.81 -17.84 3.75
CA TYR A 209 3.78 -18.43 2.88
C TYR A 209 3.35 -19.82 3.35
N GLU A 210 4.32 -20.70 3.65
CA GLU A 210 4.05 -22.05 4.16
C GLU A 210 3.35 -22.04 5.52
N TRP A 211 3.69 -21.07 6.37
CA TRP A 211 3.01 -20.88 7.65
C TRP A 211 1.56 -20.41 7.45
N ILE A 212 1.33 -19.37 6.63
CA ILE A 212 -0.01 -18.85 6.36
C ILE A 212 -0.90 -19.91 5.71
N SER A 213 -0.36 -20.70 4.76
CA SER A 213 -1.13 -21.74 4.06
C SER A 213 -1.56 -22.91 4.93
N LYS A 214 -1.00 -23.07 6.13
CA LYS A 214 -1.38 -24.08 7.13
C LYS A 214 -2.40 -23.59 8.14
N ILE A 215 -2.77 -22.31 8.09
CA ILE A 215 -3.72 -21.73 9.03
C ILE A 215 -5.14 -22.18 8.65
N GLU A 216 -5.75 -22.97 9.50
CA GLU A 216 -7.13 -23.43 9.33
C GLU A 216 -8.16 -22.40 9.80
N LYS A 217 -7.79 -21.57 10.78
CA LYS A 217 -8.64 -20.51 11.33
C LYS A 217 -7.82 -19.27 11.63
N GLY A 218 -8.32 -18.12 11.20
CA GLY A 218 -7.70 -16.84 11.48
C GLY A 218 -7.67 -16.53 12.96
N ASN A 219 -6.58 -15.92 13.40
CA ASN A 219 -6.40 -15.44 14.77
C ASN A 219 -6.27 -13.91 14.73
N PRO A 220 -7.20 -13.17 15.34
CA PRO A 220 -7.15 -11.72 15.35
C PRO A 220 -5.99 -11.22 16.21
N THR A 221 -5.12 -10.41 15.61
CA THR A 221 -4.02 -9.74 16.27
C THR A 221 -4.25 -8.24 16.23
N ILE A 222 -4.25 -7.60 17.38
CA ILE A 222 -4.39 -6.15 17.48
C ILE A 222 -3.06 -5.48 17.12
N GLY A 223 -3.14 -4.42 16.32
CA GLY A 223 -1.98 -3.64 15.88
C GLY A 223 -2.38 -2.42 15.06
N ASP A 224 -1.38 -1.66 14.59
CA ASP A 224 -1.58 -0.40 13.85
C ASP A 224 -2.45 -0.55 12.59
N GLY A 225 -2.45 -1.72 11.96
CA GLY A 225 -3.29 -2.02 10.81
C GLY A 225 -4.79 -2.05 11.10
N CYS A 226 -5.19 -2.18 12.36
CA CYS A 226 -6.60 -2.27 12.74
C CYS A 226 -7.39 -0.99 12.41
N LYS A 227 -6.75 0.16 12.43
CA LYS A 227 -7.38 1.46 12.07
C LYS A 227 -7.87 1.52 10.62
N TRP A 228 -7.27 0.71 9.74
CA TRP A 228 -7.61 0.65 8.31
C TRP A 228 -8.27 -0.68 7.93
N CYS A 229 -8.53 -1.56 8.89
CA CYS A 229 -9.09 -2.86 8.63
C CYS A 229 -10.57 -2.76 8.26
N ALA A 230 -10.93 -3.20 7.06
CA ALA A 230 -12.33 -3.26 6.59
C ALA A 230 -13.21 -4.13 7.49
N PHE A 231 -12.62 -5.10 8.16
CA PHE A 231 -13.31 -6.11 8.97
C PHE A 231 -13.28 -5.79 10.46
N ALA A 232 -12.91 -4.56 10.87
CA ALA A 232 -12.82 -4.23 12.29
C ALA A 232 -14.15 -4.46 13.02
N ASP A 233 -15.28 -4.14 12.37
CA ASP A 233 -16.63 -4.30 12.95
C ASP A 233 -17.04 -5.79 13.07
N LEU A 234 -16.40 -6.68 12.32
CA LEU A 234 -16.64 -8.13 12.36
C LEU A 234 -15.62 -8.86 13.25
N CYS A 235 -14.52 -8.21 13.58
CA CYS A 235 -13.41 -8.81 14.32
C CYS A 235 -13.78 -9.02 15.79
N PRO A 236 -13.79 -10.27 16.30
CA PRO A 236 -14.17 -10.54 17.69
C PRO A 236 -13.27 -9.82 18.70
N LYS A 237 -11.97 -9.66 18.38
CA LYS A 237 -11.05 -8.95 19.26
C LYS A 237 -11.29 -7.44 19.27
N ALA A 238 -11.68 -6.86 18.13
CA ALA A 238 -12.07 -5.47 18.05
C ALA A 238 -13.37 -5.20 18.82
N GLN A 239 -14.35 -6.11 18.69
CA GLN A 239 -15.61 -6.03 19.44
C GLN A 239 -15.38 -6.15 20.95
N GLU A 240 -14.52 -7.06 21.38
CA GLU A 240 -14.12 -7.18 22.79
C GLU A 240 -13.53 -5.86 23.33
N LEU A 241 -12.63 -5.23 22.57
CA LEU A 241 -12.04 -3.93 22.95
C LEU A 241 -13.05 -2.78 22.97
N MET A 242 -14.03 -2.80 22.06
CA MET A 242 -15.10 -1.79 22.05
C MET A 242 -16.10 -1.97 23.19
N GLN A 243 -16.31 -3.20 23.67
CA GLN A 243 -17.21 -3.53 24.78
C GLN A 243 -16.55 -3.27 26.14
N LYS A 244 -15.23 -3.49 26.24
CA LYS A 244 -14.46 -3.08 27.41
C LYS A 244 -14.45 -1.57 27.46
N GLY A 245 -15.12 -0.97 28.41
CA GLY A 245 -15.12 0.47 28.61
C GLY A 245 -13.69 0.99 28.80
N ALA A 246 -13.47 2.28 28.53
CA ALA A 246 -12.15 2.90 28.68
C ALA A 246 -11.55 2.73 30.10
N TRP A 247 -12.38 2.45 31.10
CA TRP A 247 -11.98 2.22 32.48
C TRP A 247 -11.30 0.88 32.72
N ASP A 248 -11.64 -0.19 31.96
CA ASP A 248 -10.98 -1.50 32.06
C ASP A 248 -9.58 -1.48 31.45
N LEU A 249 -9.26 -0.45 30.66
CA LEU A 249 -7.94 -0.20 30.08
C LEU A 249 -7.04 0.66 30.98
N LEU A 250 -7.60 1.24 32.04
CA LEU A 250 -6.91 2.13 32.97
C LEU A 250 -6.61 1.45 34.34
N ASP A 251 -6.67 0.13 34.40
CA ASP A 251 -6.22 -0.58 35.61
C ASP A 251 -4.73 -0.26 35.85
N PRO A 252 -4.39 0.42 36.94
CA PRO A 252 -3.04 0.89 37.20
C PRO A 252 -2.06 -0.22 37.64
N THR A 253 -2.45 -1.49 37.58
CA THR A 253 -1.53 -2.60 37.80
C THR A 253 -0.61 -2.75 36.61
N MET A 254 0.30 -1.78 36.43
CA MET A 254 1.40 -1.91 35.47
C MET A 254 2.34 -3.04 35.95
N GLY A 255 2.46 -4.09 35.13
CA GLY A 255 3.47 -5.10 35.33
C GLY A 255 4.86 -4.45 35.36
N GLU A 256 5.76 -4.98 36.18
CA GLU A 256 7.15 -4.52 36.23
C GLU A 256 7.97 -4.97 35.00
N ASP A 257 7.39 -5.78 34.11
CA ASP A 257 8.03 -6.30 32.91
C ASP A 257 7.86 -5.37 31.72
N LEU A 258 8.97 -4.97 31.12
CA LEU A 258 9.01 -4.09 29.95
C LEU A 258 8.20 -4.65 28.75
N ASP A 259 8.22 -5.95 28.54
CA ASP A 259 7.49 -6.59 27.43
C ASP A 259 5.97 -6.57 27.68
N GLU A 260 5.52 -6.73 28.93
CA GLU A 260 4.12 -6.54 29.29
C GLU A 260 3.68 -5.08 29.10
N MET A 261 4.49 -4.11 29.53
CA MET A 261 4.22 -2.69 29.34
C MET A 261 4.15 -2.29 27.86
N LEU A 262 5.04 -2.83 27.02
CA LEU A 262 5.02 -2.58 25.58
C LEU A 262 3.78 -3.18 24.91
N THR A 263 3.37 -4.36 25.33
CA THR A 263 2.15 -5.05 24.87
C THR A 263 0.90 -4.26 25.29
N GLU A 264 0.87 -3.78 26.51
CA GLU A 264 -0.22 -2.93 27.02
C GLU A 264 -0.30 -1.61 26.25
N LEU A 265 0.85 -0.94 26.06
CA LEU A 265 0.91 0.30 25.29
C LEU A 265 0.42 0.10 23.83
N ALA A 266 0.78 -0.99 23.21
CA ALA A 266 0.29 -1.34 21.87
C ALA A 266 -1.23 -1.54 21.86
N THR A 267 -1.77 -2.19 22.88
CA THR A 267 -3.21 -2.42 23.07
C THR A 267 -3.97 -1.12 23.29
N ILE A 268 -3.44 -0.24 24.13
CA ILE A 268 -4.02 1.11 24.37
C ILE A 268 -4.05 1.93 23.08
N LYS A 269 -2.95 1.97 22.34
CA LYS A 269 -2.87 2.68 21.05
C LYS A 269 -3.89 2.15 20.04
N ALA A 270 -4.01 0.83 19.91
CA ALA A 270 -4.98 0.20 19.03
C ALA A 270 -6.43 0.50 19.43
N SER A 271 -6.73 0.44 20.72
CA SER A 271 -8.05 0.76 21.27
C SER A 271 -8.44 2.22 20.99
N LYS A 272 -7.52 3.16 21.20
CA LYS A 272 -7.73 4.58 20.87
C LYS A 272 -8.07 4.76 19.39
N GLN A 273 -7.32 4.12 18.49
CA GLN A 273 -7.55 4.19 17.05
C GLN A 273 -8.92 3.64 16.64
N MET A 274 -9.38 2.57 17.30
CA MET A 274 -10.72 2.02 17.06
C MET A 274 -11.83 2.94 17.53
N LEU A 275 -11.67 3.55 18.69
CA LEU A 275 -12.62 4.54 19.22
C LEU A 275 -12.70 5.76 18.30
N ASP A 276 -11.57 6.29 17.83
CA ASP A 276 -11.51 7.39 16.87
C ASP A 276 -12.21 7.00 15.53
N ARG A 277 -12.10 5.75 15.11
CA ARG A 277 -12.82 5.25 13.93
C ARG A 277 -14.33 5.21 14.18
N ARG A 278 -14.74 4.67 15.32
CA ARG A 278 -16.16 4.60 15.70
C ARG A 278 -16.79 5.98 15.80
N GLN A 279 -16.09 6.92 16.40
CA GLN A 279 -16.52 8.31 16.46
C GLN A 279 -16.76 8.89 15.06
N ARG A 280 -15.78 8.75 14.16
CA ARG A 280 -15.92 9.21 12.75
C ARG A 280 -17.10 8.58 12.03
N SER A 281 -17.37 7.29 12.27
CA SER A 281 -18.52 6.59 11.68
C SER A 281 -19.84 7.16 12.20
N ILE A 282 -19.90 7.45 13.50
CA ILE A 282 -21.09 8.08 14.12
C ILE A 282 -21.28 9.51 13.59
N ASP A 283 -20.20 10.30 13.53
CA ASP A 283 -20.25 11.67 13.01
C ASP A 283 -20.72 11.71 11.55
N ALA A 284 -20.24 10.79 10.71
CA ALA A 284 -20.68 10.65 9.33
C ALA A 284 -22.16 10.25 9.25
N HIS A 285 -22.60 9.32 10.09
CA HIS A 285 -24.01 8.89 10.11
C HIS A 285 -24.94 10.04 10.56
N LEU A 286 -24.53 10.80 11.57
CA LEU A 286 -25.30 11.95 12.06
C LEU A 286 -25.36 13.05 11.00
N LYS A 287 -24.26 13.37 10.33
CA LYS A 287 -24.26 14.36 9.25
C LYS A 287 -25.19 13.97 8.09
N ASN A 288 -25.18 12.71 7.71
CA ASN A 288 -25.97 12.25 6.56
C ASN A 288 -27.46 11.98 6.87
N ASN A 289 -27.86 11.84 8.12
CA ASN A 289 -29.23 11.41 8.45
C ASN A 289 -29.94 12.30 9.47
N VAL A 290 -29.28 13.29 10.05
CA VAL A 290 -29.85 14.10 11.13
C VAL A 290 -29.78 15.61 10.85
N PHE A 291 -28.86 16.06 10.00
CA PHE A 291 -28.58 17.48 9.76
C PHE A 291 -28.79 17.91 8.28
N ASP A 292 -29.48 17.08 7.46
CA ASP A 292 -29.99 17.50 6.15
C ASP A 292 -31.39 18.08 6.26
#